data_3f501578ab5867765ed809bf54f4c8cd
#
_entry.id   3f501578ab5867765ed809bf54f4c8cd
#
_cell.length_a   1.000
_cell.length_b   1.000
_cell.length_c   1.000
_cell.angle_alpha   90.00
_cell.angle_beta   90.00
_cell.angle_gamma   90.00
#
_symmetry.space_group_name_H-M   'P 1'
#
loop_
_entity.id
_entity.type
_entity.pdbx_description
1 polymer ?
#
loop_
_entity_poly.entity_id
_entity_poly.type
_entity_poly.pdbx_seq_one_letter_code
_entity_poly.pdbx_strand_id
1 'polypeptide(L)'
;MNNLLYFYDKYIVSLKVIVYKGGIMPAGVTIMIVDDSRIMRNTVKGVFAGIESNCQFVEAKDGEEALALLETQIIDLILLDWNMPRLSGIDFLKQVRAMDQYKDLPIIMVTSEAAKFNVIEALKNGATDYITKPIKLDLFKQKLAKTRLFRM
;
A
#
# COMPACT_ATOMS: atom_id res chain seq x y z
N MET A 1 27.17 9.26 0.69
CA MET A 1 26.58 9.40 -0.66
C MET A 1 25.86 8.11 -1.01
N ASN A 2 24.56 8.13 -0.94
CA ASN A 2 23.73 6.97 -1.31
C ASN A 2 23.49 7.05 -2.82
N ASN A 3 24.25 6.28 -3.61
CA ASN A 3 23.92 6.10 -5.02
C ASN A 3 22.79 5.08 -5.11
N LEU A 4 21.58 5.59 -5.32
CA LEU A 4 20.42 4.79 -5.67
C LEU A 4 20.51 4.54 -7.17
N LEU A 5 20.92 3.35 -7.58
CA LEU A 5 20.89 2.92 -8.99
C LEU A 5 19.53 2.26 -9.25
N TYR A 6 18.71 2.92 -10.06
CA TYR A 6 17.47 2.33 -10.59
C TYR A 6 17.80 1.68 -11.93
N PHE A 7 17.61 0.36 -12.03
CA PHE A 7 17.56 -0.32 -13.32
C PHE A 7 16.09 -0.61 -13.65
N TYR A 8 15.60 0.05 -14.70
CA TYR A 8 14.34 -0.30 -15.32
C TYR A 8 14.62 -1.27 -16.47
N ASP A 9 14.21 -2.51 -16.32
CA ASP A 9 14.03 -3.41 -17.45
C ASP A 9 12.62 -3.99 -17.43
N LYS A 10 12.04 -4.13 -18.63
CA LYS A 10 10.63 -4.41 -18.88
C LYS A 10 10.14 -5.76 -18.36
N TYR A 11 11.04 -6.57 -17.77
CA TYR A 11 10.77 -7.94 -17.30
C TYR A 11 11.30 -8.24 -15.88
N ILE A 12 11.85 -7.27 -15.17
CA ILE A 12 12.34 -7.49 -13.81
C ILE A 12 11.42 -6.74 -12.87
N VAL A 13 10.71 -7.47 -12.03
CA VAL A 13 10.07 -6.94 -10.80
C VAL A 13 11.12 -6.05 -10.13
N SER A 14 10.80 -4.77 -9.96
CA SER A 14 11.64 -3.71 -9.44
C SER A 14 12.43 -4.19 -8.20
N LEU A 15 13.67 -4.60 -8.41
CA LEU A 15 14.55 -4.97 -7.30
C LEU A 15 15.06 -3.66 -6.68
N LYS A 16 14.37 -3.15 -5.69
CA LYS A 16 14.88 -2.07 -4.85
C LYS A 16 16.06 -2.63 -4.08
N VAL A 17 17.26 -2.14 -4.34
CA VAL A 17 18.47 -2.54 -3.60
C VAL A 17 19.20 -1.31 -3.08
N ILE A 18 19.70 -1.41 -1.87
CA ILE A 18 20.61 -0.43 -1.29
C ILE A 18 22.02 -0.99 -1.42
N VAL A 19 22.87 -0.29 -2.18
CA VAL A 19 24.28 -0.65 -2.31
C VAL A 19 25.08 0.09 -1.23
N TYR A 20 25.80 -0.63 -0.41
CA TYR A 20 26.72 -0.09 0.57
C TYR A 20 28.08 -0.81 0.53
N LYS A 21 29.09 -0.31 1.25
CA LYS A 21 30.45 -0.89 1.22
C LYS A 21 30.55 -2.38 1.57
N GLY A 22 29.51 -2.99 2.13
CA GLY A 22 29.45 -4.41 2.50
C GLY A 22 28.64 -5.30 1.57
N GLY A 23 28.03 -4.77 0.49
CA GLY A 23 27.21 -5.56 -0.44
C GLY A 23 25.90 -4.90 -0.86
N ILE A 24 24.96 -5.72 -1.28
CA ILE A 24 23.64 -5.31 -1.75
C ILE A 24 22.59 -5.80 -0.74
N MET A 25 21.77 -4.88 -0.22
CA MET A 25 20.60 -5.26 0.58
C MET A 25 19.33 -4.93 -0.19
N PRO A 26 18.29 -5.78 -0.11
CA PRO A 26 16.97 -5.40 -0.64
C PRO A 26 16.48 -4.16 0.10
N ALA A 27 16.02 -3.15 -0.65
CA ALA A 27 15.31 -2.03 -0.05
C ALA A 27 14.02 -2.55 0.58
N GLY A 28 13.66 -2.00 1.74
CA GLY A 28 12.43 -2.38 2.42
C GLY A 28 11.18 -2.06 1.61
N VAL A 29 10.07 -2.66 2.00
CA VAL A 29 8.75 -2.40 1.41
C VAL A 29 8.24 -1.03 1.85
N THR A 30 7.90 -0.16 0.92
CA THR A 30 7.29 1.14 1.20
C THR A 30 5.78 1.03 1.11
N ILE A 31 5.12 1.29 2.23
CA ILE A 31 3.67 1.14 2.38
C ILE A 31 3.05 2.52 2.57
N MET A 32 2.13 2.89 1.69
CA MET A 32 1.31 4.07 1.89
C MET A 32 0.05 3.70 2.66
N ILE A 33 -0.21 4.40 3.78
CA ILE A 33 -1.42 4.25 4.58
C ILE A 33 -2.27 5.50 4.37
N VAL A 34 -3.46 5.33 3.80
CA VAL A 34 -4.39 6.40 3.45
C VAL A 34 -5.65 6.26 4.31
N ASP A 35 -5.76 7.07 5.33
CA ASP A 35 -6.87 7.07 6.30
C ASP A 35 -6.88 8.45 7.00
N ASP A 36 -8.04 9.07 7.16
CA ASP A 36 -8.15 10.39 7.81
C ASP A 36 -7.87 10.34 9.32
N SER A 37 -8.05 9.17 9.94
CA SER A 37 -7.77 8.95 11.36
C SER A 37 -6.30 8.64 11.62
N ARG A 38 -5.58 9.54 12.29
CA ARG A 38 -4.21 9.31 12.75
C ARG A 38 -4.09 8.07 13.66
N ILE A 39 -5.11 7.82 14.48
CA ILE A 39 -5.14 6.64 15.37
C ILE A 39 -5.15 5.38 14.51
N MET A 40 -5.98 5.34 13.47
CA MET A 40 -6.06 4.19 12.58
C MET A 40 -4.76 3.98 11.78
N ARG A 41 -4.14 5.03 11.27
CA ARG A 41 -2.84 4.91 10.63
C ARG A 41 -1.78 4.31 11.56
N ASN A 42 -1.75 4.74 12.83
CA ASN A 42 -0.85 4.15 13.84
C ASN A 42 -1.20 2.70 14.16
N THR A 43 -2.48 2.34 14.23
CA THR A 43 -2.92 0.96 14.42
C THR A 43 -2.45 0.08 13.29
N VAL A 44 -2.62 0.50 12.04
CA VAL A 44 -2.16 -0.22 10.85
C VAL A 44 -0.64 -0.40 10.87
N LYS A 45 0.13 0.65 11.16
CA LYS A 45 1.59 0.54 11.31
C LYS A 45 1.99 -0.49 12.37
N GLY A 46 1.29 -0.50 13.50
CA GLY A 46 1.55 -1.44 14.60
C GLY A 46 1.38 -2.91 14.19
N VAL A 47 0.48 -3.20 13.25
CA VAL A 47 0.27 -4.57 12.74
C VAL A 47 1.53 -5.11 12.03
N PHE A 48 2.31 -4.25 11.40
CA PHE A 48 3.53 -4.63 10.70
C PHE A 48 4.71 -4.93 11.62
N ALA A 49 4.68 -4.49 12.88
CA ALA A 49 5.79 -4.71 13.82
C ALA A 49 6.15 -6.19 14.03
N GLY A 50 5.20 -7.11 13.82
CA GLY A 50 5.41 -8.56 13.92
C GLY A 50 5.52 -9.29 12.57
N ILE A 51 5.53 -8.58 11.46
CA ILE A 51 5.50 -9.17 10.11
C ILE A 51 6.84 -8.99 9.41
N GLU A 52 7.33 -7.77 9.31
CA GLU A 52 8.53 -7.42 8.56
C GLU A 52 9.25 -6.26 9.26
N SER A 53 10.54 -6.40 9.50
CA SER A 53 11.34 -5.38 10.18
C SER A 53 11.79 -4.23 9.27
N ASN A 54 11.65 -4.37 7.95
CA ASN A 54 12.16 -3.42 6.96
C ASN A 54 11.05 -2.73 6.16
N CYS A 55 9.96 -2.33 6.84
CA CYS A 55 8.89 -1.53 6.24
C CYS A 55 9.14 -0.03 6.44
N GLN A 56 8.93 0.74 5.38
CA GLN A 56 8.83 2.20 5.42
C GLN A 56 7.38 2.60 5.24
N PHE A 57 6.95 3.62 5.98
CA PHE A 57 5.56 4.08 5.91
C PHE A 57 5.48 5.51 5.39
N VAL A 58 4.57 5.71 4.44
CA VAL A 58 4.14 7.01 3.93
C VAL A 58 2.67 7.16 4.33
N GLU A 59 2.31 8.30 4.90
CA GLU A 59 0.96 8.53 5.42
C GLU A 59 0.25 9.62 4.61
N ALA A 60 -1.02 9.39 4.30
CA ALA A 60 -1.90 10.37 3.70
C ALA A 60 -3.23 10.39 4.48
N LYS A 61 -3.80 11.57 4.67
CA LYS A 61 -5.08 11.76 5.39
C LYS A 61 -6.31 11.73 4.48
N ASP A 62 -6.11 11.72 3.18
CA ASP A 62 -7.15 11.65 2.15
C ASP A 62 -6.59 11.26 0.78
N GLY A 63 -7.47 11.06 -0.18
CA GLY A 63 -7.09 10.65 -1.52
C GLY A 63 -6.32 11.70 -2.31
N GLU A 64 -6.53 13.01 -2.07
CA GLU A 64 -5.78 14.08 -2.76
C GLU A 64 -4.32 14.09 -2.31
N GLU A 65 -4.08 14.02 -1.01
CA GLU A 65 -2.72 13.91 -0.47
C GLU A 65 -2.03 12.64 -0.94
N ALA A 66 -2.75 11.52 -0.99
CA ALA A 66 -2.23 10.25 -1.50
C ALA A 66 -1.82 10.33 -2.98
N LEU A 67 -2.62 10.97 -3.83
CA LEU A 67 -2.27 11.20 -5.25
C LEU A 67 -0.99 12.03 -5.38
N ALA A 68 -0.88 13.13 -4.62
CA ALA A 68 0.31 13.98 -4.64
C ALA A 68 1.58 13.21 -4.19
N LEU A 69 1.45 12.33 -3.19
CA LEU A 69 2.55 11.50 -2.72
C LEU A 69 2.98 10.44 -3.75
N LEU A 70 2.06 9.90 -4.54
CA LEU A 70 2.39 8.95 -5.63
C LEU A 70 3.28 9.59 -6.70
N GLU A 71 3.22 10.89 -6.91
CA GLU A 71 4.07 11.60 -7.87
C GLU A 71 5.54 11.69 -7.42
N THR A 72 5.80 11.64 -6.13
CA THR A 72 7.13 11.89 -5.53
C THR A 72 7.72 10.71 -4.79
N GLN A 73 6.91 9.70 -4.47
CA GLN A 73 7.31 8.53 -3.68
C GLN A 73 7.13 7.25 -4.47
N ILE A 74 8.06 6.32 -4.32
CA ILE A 74 7.89 4.95 -4.85
C ILE A 74 7.18 4.13 -3.79
N ILE A 75 5.96 3.72 -4.09
CA ILE A 75 5.08 2.96 -3.20
C ILE A 75 4.96 1.51 -3.71
N ASP A 76 5.07 0.55 -2.80
CA ASP A 76 4.95 -0.88 -3.10
C ASP A 76 3.58 -1.45 -2.74
N LEU A 77 2.89 -0.83 -1.77
CA LEU A 77 1.57 -1.24 -1.29
C LEU A 77 0.80 -0.02 -0.81
N ILE A 78 -0.48 0.05 -1.13
CA ILE A 78 -1.41 1.03 -0.54
C ILE A 78 -2.42 0.30 0.35
N LEU A 79 -2.57 0.78 1.58
CA LEU A 79 -3.65 0.43 2.49
C LEU A 79 -4.59 1.63 2.56
N LEU A 80 -5.83 1.45 2.12
CA LEU A 80 -6.74 2.53 1.75
C LEU A 80 -8.07 2.43 2.50
N ASP A 81 -8.42 3.47 3.27
CA ASP A 81 -9.76 3.58 3.83
C ASP A 81 -10.77 4.05 2.77
N TRP A 82 -12.04 3.72 2.97
CA TRP A 82 -13.14 4.11 2.10
C TRP A 82 -13.59 5.54 2.34
N ASN A 83 -13.91 5.82 3.60
CA ASN A 83 -14.52 7.08 4.02
C ASN A 83 -13.46 8.11 4.42
N MET A 84 -13.21 9.04 3.54
CA MET A 84 -12.26 10.14 3.78
C MET A 84 -12.83 11.45 3.23
N PRO A 85 -12.45 12.62 3.80
CA PRO A 85 -12.83 13.91 3.24
C PRO A 85 -12.14 14.16 1.89
N ARG A 86 -12.64 15.12 1.13
CA ARG A 86 -12.17 15.57 -0.19
C ARG A 86 -12.29 14.49 -1.24
N LEU A 87 -11.39 13.53 -1.29
CA LEU A 87 -11.44 12.42 -2.25
C LEU A 87 -11.62 11.10 -1.49
N SER A 88 -12.72 10.40 -1.75
CA SER A 88 -13.01 9.10 -1.13
C SER A 88 -12.04 8.02 -1.58
N GLY A 89 -11.92 6.94 -0.77
CA GLY A 89 -11.04 5.83 -1.12
C GLY A 89 -11.42 5.16 -2.43
N ILE A 90 -12.71 4.98 -2.70
CA ILE A 90 -13.15 4.35 -3.96
C ILE A 90 -12.84 5.24 -5.19
N ASP A 91 -12.98 6.56 -5.07
CA ASP A 91 -12.67 7.48 -6.15
C ASP A 91 -11.16 7.60 -6.37
N PHE A 92 -10.37 7.58 -5.30
CA PHE A 92 -8.92 7.46 -5.38
C PHE A 92 -8.50 6.17 -6.11
N LEU A 93 -9.08 5.03 -5.74
CA LEU A 93 -8.81 3.74 -6.38
C LEU A 93 -9.08 3.79 -7.89
N LYS A 94 -10.24 4.34 -8.29
CA LYS A 94 -10.60 4.49 -9.71
C LYS A 94 -9.59 5.35 -10.47
N GLN A 95 -9.17 6.48 -9.88
CA GLN A 95 -8.17 7.36 -10.50
C GLN A 95 -6.81 6.69 -10.65
N VAL A 96 -6.33 6.02 -9.62
CA VAL A 96 -5.03 5.31 -9.65
C VAL A 96 -5.05 4.18 -10.68
N ARG A 97 -6.14 3.42 -10.78
CA ARG A 97 -6.27 2.33 -11.76
C ARG A 97 -6.40 2.81 -13.20
N ALA A 98 -6.80 4.05 -13.43
CA ALA A 98 -6.78 4.68 -14.76
C ALA A 98 -5.37 5.06 -15.23
N MET A 99 -4.38 5.07 -14.34
CA MET A 99 -2.98 5.38 -14.65
C MET A 99 -2.22 4.10 -14.95
N ASP A 100 -1.68 3.95 -16.17
CA ASP A 100 -1.01 2.73 -16.63
C ASP A 100 0.13 2.26 -15.71
N GLN A 101 0.87 3.20 -15.14
CA GLN A 101 2.01 2.92 -14.25
C GLN A 101 1.61 2.28 -12.92
N TYR A 102 0.35 2.36 -12.49
CA TYR A 102 -0.14 1.83 -11.23
C TYR A 102 -1.14 0.67 -11.38
N LYS A 103 -1.26 0.10 -12.58
CA LYS A 103 -2.19 -1.02 -12.82
C LYS A 103 -1.95 -2.20 -11.90
N ASP A 104 -0.68 -2.51 -11.64
CA ASP A 104 -0.27 -3.67 -10.86
C ASP A 104 0.10 -3.33 -9.40
N LEU A 105 0.01 -2.05 -9.00
CA LEU A 105 0.29 -1.64 -7.64
C LEU A 105 -0.75 -2.27 -6.68
N PRO A 106 -0.34 -3.09 -5.70
CA PRO A 106 -1.27 -3.65 -4.74
C PRO A 106 -1.97 -2.56 -3.92
N ILE A 107 -3.31 -2.59 -3.92
CA ILE A 107 -4.15 -1.69 -3.13
C ILE A 107 -5.15 -2.55 -2.36
N ILE A 108 -5.03 -2.56 -1.05
CA ILE A 108 -5.92 -3.27 -0.13
C ILE A 108 -6.81 -2.24 0.57
N MET A 109 -8.12 -2.40 0.46
CA MET A 109 -9.05 -1.59 1.23
C MET A 109 -9.02 -2.03 2.70
N VAL A 110 -8.88 -1.08 3.62
CA VAL A 110 -8.90 -1.31 5.08
C VAL A 110 -9.90 -0.34 5.68
N THR A 111 -11.14 -0.77 5.90
CA THR A 111 -12.24 0.13 6.19
C THR A 111 -13.31 -0.50 7.08
N SER A 112 -14.11 0.35 7.71
CA SER A 112 -15.31 -0.07 8.46
C SER A 112 -16.49 -0.44 7.55
N GLU A 113 -16.41 -0.11 6.26
CA GLU A 113 -17.44 -0.45 5.26
C GLU A 113 -17.44 -1.95 4.98
N ALA A 114 -18.33 -2.69 5.65
CA ALA A 114 -18.39 -4.16 5.58
C ALA A 114 -19.55 -4.68 4.70
N ALA A 115 -20.36 -3.78 4.13
CA ALA A 115 -21.47 -4.19 3.27
C ALA A 115 -20.94 -4.95 2.04
N LYS A 116 -21.57 -6.10 1.76
CA LYS A 116 -21.17 -6.95 0.62
C LYS A 116 -21.10 -6.18 -0.71
N PHE A 117 -21.97 -5.21 -0.90
CA PHE A 117 -21.98 -4.35 -2.07
C PHE A 117 -20.68 -3.55 -2.19
N ASN A 118 -20.22 -2.92 -1.10
CA ASN A 118 -19.00 -2.12 -1.10
C ASN A 118 -17.76 -2.98 -1.35
N VAL A 119 -17.70 -4.19 -0.79
CA VAL A 119 -16.62 -5.14 -1.07
C VAL A 119 -16.56 -5.49 -2.56
N ILE A 120 -17.72 -5.80 -3.16
CA ILE A 120 -17.81 -6.13 -4.59
C ILE A 120 -17.42 -4.92 -5.44
N GLU A 121 -17.88 -3.72 -5.08
CA GLU A 121 -17.55 -2.49 -5.80
C GLU A 121 -16.03 -2.24 -5.79
N ALA A 122 -15.39 -2.33 -4.64
CA ALA A 122 -13.93 -2.16 -4.53
C ALA A 122 -13.17 -3.14 -5.42
N LEU A 123 -13.49 -4.43 -5.34
CA LEU A 123 -12.82 -5.46 -6.14
C LEU A 123 -13.05 -5.27 -7.64
N LYS A 124 -14.25 -4.91 -8.07
CA LYS A 124 -14.56 -4.59 -9.47
C LYS A 124 -13.78 -3.37 -9.99
N ASN A 125 -13.49 -2.41 -9.13
CA ASN A 125 -12.69 -1.23 -9.47
C ASN A 125 -11.18 -1.45 -9.32
N GLY A 126 -10.74 -2.68 -9.07
CA GLY A 126 -9.33 -3.07 -9.10
C GLY A 126 -8.62 -3.04 -7.75
N ALA A 127 -9.34 -3.05 -6.62
CA ALA A 127 -8.73 -3.35 -5.34
C ALA A 127 -8.14 -4.77 -5.38
N THR A 128 -6.94 -4.93 -4.84
CA THR A 128 -6.28 -6.24 -4.76
C THR A 128 -6.97 -7.14 -3.74
N ASP A 129 -7.38 -6.56 -2.62
CA ASP A 129 -8.13 -7.26 -1.58
C ASP A 129 -8.87 -6.26 -0.67
N TYR A 130 -9.59 -6.77 0.32
CA TYR A 130 -10.43 -6.00 1.22
C TYR A 130 -10.32 -6.51 2.65
N ILE A 131 -10.16 -5.61 3.62
CA ILE A 131 -10.07 -5.91 5.05
C ILE A 131 -11.05 -5.02 5.81
N THR A 132 -11.91 -5.63 6.61
CA THR A 132 -12.83 -4.87 7.47
C THR A 132 -12.21 -4.58 8.83
N LYS A 133 -12.43 -3.38 9.35
CA LYS A 133 -12.09 -2.99 10.72
C LYS A 133 -13.11 -3.63 11.70
N PRO A 134 -12.70 -4.08 12.89
CA PRO A 134 -11.34 -4.08 13.44
C PRO A 134 -10.42 -5.09 12.74
N ILE A 135 -9.13 -4.72 12.59
CA ILE A 135 -8.15 -5.55 11.88
C ILE A 135 -7.83 -6.80 12.69
N LYS A 136 -8.08 -7.97 12.11
CA LYS A 136 -7.66 -9.27 12.65
C LYS A 136 -6.31 -9.63 12.07
N LEU A 137 -5.28 -9.81 12.92
CA LEU A 137 -3.89 -9.98 12.51
C LEU A 137 -3.70 -11.15 11.53
N ASP A 138 -4.31 -12.32 11.83
CA ASP A 138 -4.14 -13.50 10.98
C ASP A 138 -4.74 -13.31 9.58
N LEU A 139 -5.92 -12.68 9.51
CA LEU A 139 -6.54 -12.36 8.24
C LEU A 139 -5.72 -11.32 7.46
N PHE A 140 -5.18 -10.33 8.16
CA PHE A 140 -4.32 -9.31 7.56
C PHE A 140 -3.06 -9.94 6.95
N LYS A 141 -2.38 -10.82 7.70
CA LYS A 141 -1.23 -11.58 7.21
C LYS A 141 -1.55 -12.39 5.97
N GLN A 142 -2.67 -13.13 5.97
CA GLN A 142 -3.10 -13.93 4.81
C GLN A 142 -3.30 -13.06 3.55
N LYS A 143 -3.85 -11.86 3.71
CA LYS A 143 -4.08 -10.95 2.59
C LYS A 143 -2.79 -10.29 2.10
N LEU A 144 -1.88 -9.95 3.01
CA LEU A 144 -0.55 -9.45 2.65
C LEU A 144 0.27 -10.51 1.89
N ALA A 145 0.18 -11.78 2.28
CA ALA A 145 0.89 -12.87 1.59
C ALA A 145 0.53 -12.95 0.10
N LYS A 146 -0.71 -12.65 -0.27
CA LYS A 146 -1.16 -12.63 -1.67
C LYS A 146 -0.46 -11.56 -2.51
N THR A 147 0.03 -10.49 -1.91
CA THR A 147 0.76 -9.42 -2.62
C THR A 147 2.16 -9.83 -3.05
N ARG A 148 2.69 -10.92 -2.50
CA ARG A 148 4.06 -11.42 -2.72
C ARG A 148 5.18 -10.44 -2.31
N LEU A 149 4.84 -9.38 -1.60
CA LEU A 149 5.80 -8.38 -1.10
C LEU A 149 6.48 -8.84 0.19
N PHE A 150 5.86 -9.76 0.91
CA PHE A 150 6.31 -10.21 2.22
C PHE A 150 6.63 -11.71 2.18
N ARG A 151 7.76 -12.09 2.78
CA ARG A 151 8.10 -13.49 3.03
C ARG A 151 7.53 -13.88 4.38
N MET A 152 6.43 -14.61 4.37
CA MET A 152 5.77 -15.12 5.57
C MET A 152 5.71 -16.63 5.54
#